data_7468db2cc7475d75ed1f508eca7c7abb
#
_entry.id   7468db2cc7475d75ed1f508eca7c7abb
#
_cell.length_a   1.000
_cell.length_b   1.000
_cell.length_c   1.000
_cell.angle_alpha   90.00
_cell.angle_beta   90.00
_cell.angle_gamma   90.00
#
_symmetry.space_group_name_H-M   'P 1'
#
loop_
_entity.id
_entity.type
_entity.pdbx_description
1 polymer ?
#
loop_
_entity_poly.entity_id
_entity_poly.type
_entity_poly.pdbx_seq_one_letter_code
_entity_poly.pdbx_strand_id
1 'polypeptide(L)'
;QVLLPITIILLFLAAIFSIPHMKFNRFFPIFEVPVAEFLRVSLFTSTFPFGQSIAFLMILAFIGIDSKKVKMARVSVMIGLIGVGLILNLLVLRNRGLLGATQFIEVYTSHQALGLIDVGGVLTRLEIVVTINFLSMGFIAISLLYYNTALGMAQILKLRTYLPLVLPIGILMICTSITQFENVFEYQHFSGDITPLFALPLQIGIPILSLIICKIRDLPKKE
;
A
#
# COMPACT_ATOMS: atom_id res chain seq x y z
N GLN A 1 -8.99 15.39 -1.08
CA GLN A 1 -10.24 14.60 -1.10
C GLN A 1 -10.73 14.28 -2.52
N VAL A 2 -10.44 15.13 -3.52
CA VAL A 2 -10.87 14.94 -4.92
C VAL A 2 -9.99 13.92 -5.66
N LEU A 3 -8.70 13.84 -5.37
CA LEU A 3 -7.76 12.93 -6.04
C LEU A 3 -8.14 11.46 -5.87
N LEU A 4 -8.52 11.04 -4.68
CA LEU A 4 -8.78 9.63 -4.36
C LEU A 4 -9.95 9.03 -5.17
N PRO A 5 -11.14 9.65 -5.27
CA PRO A 5 -12.19 9.11 -6.13
C PRO A 5 -11.81 9.10 -7.62
N ILE A 6 -11.07 10.10 -8.09
CA ILE A 6 -10.60 10.14 -9.48
C ILE A 6 -9.66 8.97 -9.76
N THR A 7 -8.68 8.72 -8.89
CA THR A 7 -7.74 7.60 -9.05
C THR A 7 -8.43 6.25 -9.02
N ILE A 8 -9.44 6.05 -8.17
CA ILE A 8 -10.23 4.82 -8.13
C ILE A 8 -11.02 4.64 -9.43
N ILE A 9 -11.69 5.67 -9.92
CA ILE A 9 -12.43 5.63 -11.19
C ILE A 9 -11.48 5.27 -12.35
N LEU A 10 -10.32 5.91 -12.43
CA LEU A 10 -9.32 5.63 -13.46
C LEU A 10 -8.82 4.17 -13.42
N LEU A 11 -8.63 3.61 -12.22
CA LEU A 11 -8.25 2.20 -12.05
C LEU A 11 -9.34 1.26 -12.59
N PHE A 12 -10.61 1.52 -12.26
CA PHE A 12 -11.72 0.70 -12.76
C PHE A 12 -11.89 0.82 -14.27
N LEU A 13 -11.77 2.02 -14.83
CA LEU A 13 -11.81 2.21 -16.29
C LEU A 13 -10.69 1.43 -16.98
N ALA A 14 -9.46 1.55 -16.48
CA ALA A 14 -8.33 0.79 -17.00
C ALA A 14 -8.53 -0.72 -16.89
N ALA A 15 -9.15 -1.22 -15.83
CA ALA A 15 -9.49 -2.63 -15.68
C ALA A 15 -10.55 -3.08 -16.71
N ILE A 16 -11.60 -2.30 -16.91
CA ILE A 16 -12.68 -2.61 -17.88
C ILE A 16 -12.13 -2.67 -19.29
N PHE A 17 -11.33 -1.69 -19.73
CA PHE A 17 -10.72 -1.67 -21.06
C PHE A 17 -9.72 -2.82 -21.27
N SER A 18 -9.21 -3.41 -20.20
CA SER A 18 -8.28 -4.55 -20.26
C SER A 18 -8.99 -5.87 -20.57
N ILE A 19 -10.27 -6.03 -20.20
CA ILE A 19 -10.98 -7.32 -20.26
C ILE A 19 -10.96 -7.95 -21.67
N PRO A 20 -11.25 -7.23 -22.76
CA PRO A 20 -11.25 -7.81 -24.11
C PRO A 20 -9.88 -8.31 -24.57
N HIS A 21 -8.80 -7.78 -24.00
CA HIS A 21 -7.42 -8.10 -24.40
C HIS A 21 -6.79 -9.19 -23.53
N MET A 22 -7.47 -9.65 -22.47
CA MET A 22 -6.98 -10.69 -21.57
C MET A 22 -7.09 -12.07 -22.22
N LYS A 23 -6.03 -12.87 -22.09
CA LYS A 23 -5.99 -14.25 -22.56
C LYS A 23 -6.12 -15.19 -21.37
N PHE A 24 -7.26 -15.87 -21.25
CA PHE A 24 -7.57 -16.73 -20.11
C PHE A 24 -6.66 -17.95 -19.98
N ASN A 25 -6.09 -18.45 -21.05
CA ASN A 25 -5.10 -19.54 -21.02
C ASN A 25 -3.82 -19.17 -20.24
N ARG A 26 -3.53 -17.89 -20.02
CA ARG A 26 -2.35 -17.42 -19.29
C ARG A 26 -2.48 -17.55 -17.77
N PHE A 27 -3.66 -17.91 -17.28
CA PHE A 27 -3.87 -18.15 -15.83
C PHE A 27 -3.40 -19.53 -15.39
N PHE A 28 -3.27 -20.48 -16.32
CA PHE A 28 -2.78 -21.82 -16.02
C PHE A 28 -1.26 -21.88 -16.12
N PRO A 29 -0.60 -22.72 -15.29
CA PRO A 29 -1.16 -23.63 -14.27
C PRO A 29 -1.56 -22.89 -12.98
N ILE A 30 -2.51 -23.49 -12.23
CA ILE A 30 -3.01 -22.95 -10.97
C ILE A 30 -2.63 -23.91 -9.84
N PHE A 31 -2.20 -23.38 -8.68
CA PHE A 31 -1.88 -24.17 -7.47
C PHE A 31 -0.71 -25.17 -7.59
N GLU A 32 0.30 -24.91 -8.40
CA GLU A 32 1.51 -25.72 -8.46
C GLU A 32 2.54 -25.40 -7.35
N VAL A 33 2.28 -24.36 -6.55
CA VAL A 33 3.21 -23.90 -5.51
C VAL A 33 3.03 -24.72 -4.23
N PRO A 34 4.11 -25.20 -3.59
CA PRO A 34 4.04 -25.87 -2.29
C PRO A 34 3.37 -24.97 -1.24
N VAL A 35 2.57 -25.58 -0.34
CA VAL A 35 1.82 -24.85 0.70
C VAL A 35 2.74 -24.00 1.58
N ALA A 36 3.94 -24.48 1.89
CA ALA A 36 4.91 -23.73 2.69
C ALA A 36 5.36 -22.44 2.00
N GLU A 37 5.61 -22.48 0.70
CA GLU A 37 5.99 -21.29 -0.08
C GLU A 37 4.80 -20.35 -0.24
N PHE A 38 3.60 -20.86 -0.45
CA PHE A 38 2.38 -20.08 -0.47
C PHE A 38 2.18 -19.28 0.83
N LEU A 39 2.37 -19.93 1.99
CA LEU A 39 2.25 -19.28 3.30
C LEU A 39 3.34 -18.21 3.49
N ARG A 40 4.59 -18.53 3.12
CA ARG A 40 5.70 -17.58 3.18
C ARG A 40 5.43 -16.32 2.36
N VAL A 41 5.07 -16.47 1.09
CA VAL A 41 4.77 -15.35 0.19
C VAL A 41 3.56 -14.57 0.70
N SER A 42 2.53 -15.23 1.20
CA SER A 42 1.35 -14.58 1.78
C SER A 42 1.70 -13.71 3.00
N LEU A 43 2.55 -14.22 3.89
CA LEU A 43 3.05 -13.44 5.04
C LEU A 43 3.87 -12.23 4.57
N PHE A 44 4.76 -12.40 3.62
CA PHE A 44 5.58 -11.30 3.09
C PHE A 44 4.73 -10.24 2.39
N THR A 45 3.77 -10.66 1.57
CA THR A 45 2.83 -9.77 0.91
C THR A 45 1.92 -9.03 1.90
N SER A 46 1.68 -9.60 3.09
CA SER A 46 0.88 -8.92 4.12
C SER A 46 1.57 -7.68 4.70
N THR A 47 2.89 -7.55 4.60
CA THR A 47 3.63 -6.37 5.10
C THR A 47 3.37 -5.13 4.25
N PHE A 48 3.21 -5.32 2.95
CA PHE A 48 2.92 -4.24 2.01
C PHE A 48 1.81 -4.69 1.02
N PRO A 49 0.74 -3.94 0.89
CA PRO A 49 0.43 -2.66 1.54
C PRO A 49 -0.30 -2.77 2.89
N PHE A 50 -0.74 -3.98 3.29
CA PHE A 50 -1.65 -4.15 4.44
C PHE A 50 -1.00 -3.76 5.76
N GLY A 51 0.25 -4.15 5.99
CA GLY A 51 0.97 -3.83 7.22
C GLY A 51 1.24 -2.34 7.40
N GLN A 52 1.33 -1.58 6.31
CA GLN A 52 1.45 -0.12 6.38
C GLN A 52 0.20 0.55 6.97
N SER A 53 -0.93 -0.17 7.05
CA SER A 53 -2.14 0.35 7.71
C SER A 53 -1.93 0.70 9.19
N ILE A 54 -0.85 0.23 9.83
CA ILE A 54 -0.44 0.66 11.18
C ILE A 54 -0.26 2.18 11.26
N ALA A 55 0.12 2.84 10.17
CA ALA A 55 0.24 4.29 10.08
C ALA A 55 -1.08 5.03 10.40
N PHE A 56 -2.23 4.40 10.13
CA PHE A 56 -3.53 4.98 10.46
C PHE A 56 -3.79 5.03 11.98
N LEU A 57 -3.11 4.20 12.79
CA LEU A 57 -3.29 4.23 14.25
C LEU A 57 -2.96 5.61 14.84
N MET A 58 -1.97 6.29 14.28
CA MET A 58 -1.62 7.65 14.73
C MET A 58 -2.73 8.66 14.42
N ILE A 59 -3.40 8.51 13.27
CA ILE A 59 -4.50 9.40 12.86
C ILE A 59 -5.77 9.06 13.62
N LEU A 60 -6.06 7.78 13.83
CA LEU A 60 -7.24 7.33 14.58
C LEU A 60 -7.24 7.86 16.02
N ALA A 61 -6.07 8.08 16.62
CA ALA A 61 -5.95 8.66 17.95
C ALA A 61 -6.60 10.07 18.06
N PHE A 62 -6.71 10.82 16.96
CA PHE A 62 -7.32 12.16 16.94
C PHE A 62 -8.83 12.16 16.73
N ILE A 63 -9.46 11.01 16.45
CA ILE A 63 -10.91 10.95 16.19
C ILE A 63 -11.74 11.18 17.46
N GLY A 64 -11.08 11.14 18.65
CA GLY A 64 -11.72 11.36 19.94
C GLY A 64 -12.38 10.09 20.49
N ILE A 65 -13.01 10.23 21.69
CA ILE A 65 -13.52 9.11 22.48
C ILE A 65 -15.01 8.82 22.18
N ASP A 66 -15.62 9.55 21.24
CA ASP A 66 -17.02 9.32 20.84
C ASP A 66 -17.17 7.89 20.28
N SER A 67 -17.94 7.06 20.98
CA SER A 67 -18.12 5.66 20.64
C SER A 67 -18.68 5.44 19.22
N LYS A 68 -19.53 6.33 18.73
CA LYS A 68 -20.07 6.29 17.37
C LYS A 68 -19.00 6.59 16.33
N LYS A 69 -18.18 7.61 16.57
CA LYS A 69 -17.08 8.00 15.66
C LYS A 69 -16.00 6.90 15.60
N VAL A 70 -15.65 6.31 16.73
CA VAL A 70 -14.69 5.20 16.81
C VAL A 70 -15.20 3.96 16.06
N LYS A 71 -16.49 3.61 16.26
CA LYS A 71 -17.11 2.49 15.53
C LYS A 71 -17.13 2.75 14.03
N MET A 72 -17.50 3.95 13.59
CA MET A 72 -17.54 4.32 12.18
C MET A 72 -16.12 4.30 11.57
N ALA A 73 -15.11 4.84 12.26
CA ALA A 73 -13.73 4.80 11.82
C ALA A 73 -13.20 3.37 11.67
N ARG A 74 -13.49 2.48 12.64
CA ARG A 74 -13.13 1.06 12.57
C ARG A 74 -13.73 0.38 11.35
N VAL A 75 -15.02 0.57 11.13
CA VAL A 75 -15.74 -0.01 9.98
C VAL A 75 -15.17 0.53 8.67
N SER A 76 -14.89 1.83 8.58
CA SER A 76 -14.30 2.45 7.39
C SER A 76 -12.91 1.89 7.07
N VAL A 77 -12.06 1.69 8.08
CA VAL A 77 -10.74 1.08 7.89
C VAL A 77 -10.87 -0.36 7.40
N MET A 78 -11.77 -1.16 8.00
CA MET A 78 -12.00 -2.54 7.56
C MET A 78 -12.49 -2.62 6.11
N ILE A 79 -13.48 -1.80 5.75
CA ILE A 79 -13.98 -1.71 4.37
C ILE A 79 -12.86 -1.27 3.42
N GLY A 80 -12.05 -0.29 3.84
CA GLY A 80 -10.91 0.16 3.07
C GLY A 80 -9.88 -0.94 2.81
N LEU A 81 -9.51 -1.71 3.84
CA LEU A 81 -8.56 -2.82 3.72
C LEU A 81 -9.07 -3.93 2.79
N ILE A 82 -10.35 -4.30 2.92
CA ILE A 82 -10.99 -5.28 2.03
C ILE A 82 -11.02 -4.74 0.60
N GLY A 83 -11.43 -3.48 0.43
CA GLY A 83 -11.47 -2.83 -0.88
C GLY A 83 -10.11 -2.78 -1.56
N VAL A 84 -9.06 -2.40 -0.85
CA VAL A 84 -7.68 -2.42 -1.36
C VAL A 84 -7.27 -3.84 -1.75
N GLY A 85 -7.57 -4.85 -0.92
CA GLY A 85 -7.28 -6.24 -1.24
C GLY A 85 -7.94 -6.69 -2.55
N LEU A 86 -9.22 -6.37 -2.74
CA LEU A 86 -9.95 -6.69 -3.96
C LEU A 86 -9.37 -5.98 -5.19
N ILE A 87 -9.04 -4.69 -5.07
CA ILE A 87 -8.42 -3.92 -6.16
C ILE A 87 -7.06 -4.50 -6.54
N LEU A 88 -6.21 -4.84 -5.56
CA LEU A 88 -4.90 -5.44 -5.83
C LEU A 88 -5.02 -6.79 -6.53
N ASN A 89 -5.94 -7.66 -6.09
CA ASN A 89 -6.20 -8.92 -6.78
C ASN A 89 -6.65 -8.69 -8.23
N LEU A 90 -7.55 -7.76 -8.45
CA LEU A 90 -8.01 -7.39 -9.79
C LEU A 90 -6.85 -6.89 -10.67
N LEU A 91 -5.94 -6.08 -10.15
CA LEU A 91 -4.77 -5.61 -10.87
C LEU A 91 -3.79 -6.74 -11.21
N VAL A 92 -3.54 -7.66 -10.28
CA VAL A 92 -2.68 -8.83 -10.51
C VAL A 92 -3.28 -9.74 -11.58
N LEU A 93 -4.57 -10.05 -11.48
CA LEU A 93 -5.28 -10.85 -12.49
C LEU A 93 -5.23 -10.19 -13.87
N ARG A 94 -5.48 -8.89 -13.94
CA ARG A 94 -5.37 -8.13 -15.19
C ARG A 94 -3.97 -8.24 -15.79
N ASN A 95 -2.93 -7.95 -15.00
CA ASN A 95 -1.56 -8.00 -15.47
C ASN A 95 -1.18 -9.42 -15.95
N ARG A 96 -1.60 -10.46 -15.22
CA ARG A 96 -1.39 -11.86 -15.62
C ARG A 96 -2.10 -12.19 -16.94
N GLY A 97 -3.34 -11.75 -17.10
CA GLY A 97 -4.10 -11.96 -18.33
C GLY A 97 -3.50 -11.26 -19.55
N LEU A 98 -2.92 -10.07 -19.38
CA LEU A 98 -2.32 -9.27 -20.46
C LEU A 98 -0.88 -9.68 -20.78
N LEU A 99 -0.02 -9.84 -19.78
CA LEU A 99 1.41 -10.11 -19.96
C LEU A 99 1.75 -11.60 -19.91
N GLY A 100 0.97 -12.41 -19.17
CA GLY A 100 1.33 -13.81 -18.92
C GLY A 100 2.60 -13.94 -18.09
N ALA A 101 3.56 -14.77 -18.51
CA ALA A 101 4.81 -15.01 -17.81
C ALA A 101 5.77 -13.79 -17.80
N THR A 102 5.67 -12.91 -18.80
CA THR A 102 6.55 -11.73 -18.88
C THR A 102 6.32 -10.72 -17.76
N GLN A 103 5.19 -10.82 -17.03
CA GLN A 103 4.93 -9.97 -15.87
C GLN A 103 6.03 -10.05 -14.78
N PHE A 104 6.78 -11.15 -14.70
CA PHE A 104 7.81 -11.36 -13.66
C PHE A 104 9.14 -10.67 -13.98
N ILE A 105 9.36 -10.28 -15.23
CA ILE A 105 10.58 -9.57 -15.64
C ILE A 105 10.37 -8.06 -15.80
N GLU A 106 9.10 -7.62 -15.78
CA GLU A 106 8.76 -6.22 -15.94
C GLU A 106 8.81 -5.46 -14.61
N VAL A 107 9.60 -4.40 -14.56
CA VAL A 107 9.73 -3.52 -13.38
C VAL A 107 8.41 -2.80 -13.08
N TYR A 108 7.77 -2.28 -14.14
CA TYR A 108 6.50 -1.55 -14.05
C TYR A 108 5.38 -2.32 -14.73
N THR A 109 5.06 -3.48 -14.18
CA THR A 109 4.13 -4.46 -14.74
C THR A 109 2.78 -3.85 -15.19
N SER A 110 2.16 -3.00 -14.35
CA SER A 110 0.86 -2.38 -14.70
C SER A 110 0.97 -1.36 -15.83
N HIS A 111 2.08 -0.65 -15.93
CA HIS A 111 2.35 0.30 -17.02
C HIS A 111 2.51 -0.46 -18.34
N GLN A 112 3.34 -1.49 -18.36
CA GLN A 112 3.55 -2.33 -19.54
C GLN A 112 2.27 -3.05 -19.98
N ALA A 113 1.50 -3.57 -19.02
CA ALA A 113 0.25 -4.25 -19.30
C ALA A 113 -0.74 -3.34 -20.06
N LEU A 114 -0.87 -2.08 -19.67
CA LEU A 114 -1.77 -1.14 -20.33
C LEU A 114 -1.20 -0.55 -21.61
N GLY A 115 0.12 -0.48 -21.76
CA GLY A 115 0.76 -0.09 -23.01
C GLY A 115 0.52 -1.05 -24.17
N LEU A 116 0.12 -2.31 -23.86
CA LEU A 116 -0.25 -3.31 -24.90
C LEU A 116 -1.69 -3.14 -25.42
N ILE A 117 -2.49 -2.26 -24.80
CA ILE A 117 -3.90 -2.12 -25.14
C ILE A 117 -4.07 -0.98 -26.13
N ASP A 118 -4.64 -1.29 -27.29
CA ASP A 118 -5.10 -0.33 -28.28
C ASP A 118 -6.61 -0.43 -28.42
N VAL A 119 -7.32 0.63 -28.06
CA VAL A 119 -8.78 0.69 -28.19
C VAL A 119 -9.15 1.52 -29.41
N GLY A 120 -9.25 0.83 -30.56
CA GLY A 120 -9.77 1.40 -31.81
C GLY A 120 -8.95 2.55 -32.40
N GLY A 121 -7.65 2.61 -32.12
CA GLY A 121 -6.76 3.69 -32.59
C GLY A 121 -6.98 5.06 -31.92
N VAL A 122 -7.97 5.18 -31.01
CA VAL A 122 -8.30 6.43 -30.31
C VAL A 122 -7.67 6.50 -28.93
N LEU A 123 -7.66 5.38 -28.19
CA LEU A 123 -7.04 5.25 -26.86
C LEU A 123 -5.83 4.30 -26.96
N THR A 124 -4.75 4.81 -27.52
CA THR A 124 -3.51 4.05 -27.73
C THR A 124 -2.51 4.15 -26.56
N ARG A 125 -2.79 4.99 -25.58
CA ARG A 125 -1.84 5.33 -24.50
C ARG A 125 -2.47 5.25 -23.11
N LEU A 126 -3.07 4.09 -22.80
CA LEU A 126 -3.67 3.84 -21.49
C LEU A 126 -2.64 3.76 -20.35
N GLU A 127 -1.35 3.54 -20.68
CA GLU A 127 -0.26 3.59 -19.72
C GLU A 127 -0.13 4.93 -19.01
N ILE A 128 -0.55 6.04 -19.63
CA ILE A 128 -0.56 7.38 -19.03
C ILE A 128 -1.50 7.41 -17.83
N VAL A 129 -2.64 6.75 -17.92
CA VAL A 129 -3.62 6.66 -16.82
C VAL A 129 -3.00 5.98 -15.59
N VAL A 130 -2.24 4.90 -15.79
CA VAL A 130 -1.51 4.23 -14.69
C VAL A 130 -0.45 5.14 -14.10
N THR A 131 0.29 5.86 -14.93
CA THR A 131 1.34 6.78 -14.47
C THR A 131 0.75 7.89 -13.60
N ILE A 132 -0.33 8.53 -14.03
CA ILE A 132 -1.03 9.57 -13.25
C ILE A 132 -1.54 8.96 -11.93
N ASN A 133 -2.09 7.76 -11.99
CA ASN A 133 -2.60 7.06 -10.81
C ASN A 133 -1.49 6.75 -9.81
N PHE A 134 -0.37 6.21 -10.28
CA PHE A 134 0.79 5.88 -9.46
C PHE A 134 1.38 7.12 -8.78
N LEU A 135 1.55 8.21 -9.51
CA LEU A 135 2.02 9.48 -8.95
C LEU A 135 1.06 10.06 -7.91
N SER A 136 -0.24 10.03 -8.19
CA SER A 136 -1.26 10.56 -7.28
C SER A 136 -1.34 9.75 -5.98
N MET A 137 -1.35 8.42 -6.08
CA MET A 137 -1.36 7.53 -4.91
C MET A 137 -0.05 7.63 -4.12
N GLY A 138 1.09 7.70 -4.81
CA GLY A 138 2.40 7.90 -4.19
C GLY A 138 2.46 9.21 -3.42
N PHE A 139 1.95 10.30 -3.99
CA PHE A 139 1.88 11.59 -3.30
C PHE A 139 1.05 11.52 -2.01
N ILE A 140 -0.12 10.87 -2.05
CA ILE A 140 -0.97 10.70 -0.87
C ILE A 140 -0.26 9.85 0.20
N ALA A 141 0.34 8.73 -0.21
CA ALA A 141 1.04 7.82 0.71
C ALA A 141 2.25 8.48 1.37
N ILE A 142 3.09 9.17 0.59
CA ILE A 142 4.27 9.89 1.11
C ILE A 142 3.83 10.99 2.06
N SER A 143 2.80 11.77 1.71
CA SER A 143 2.30 12.85 2.57
C SER A 143 1.82 12.32 3.92
N LEU A 144 1.12 11.18 3.93
CA LEU A 144 0.64 10.53 5.14
C LEU A 144 1.81 10.05 6.02
N LEU A 145 2.78 9.34 5.43
CA LEU A 145 3.93 8.82 6.16
C LEU A 145 4.81 9.95 6.69
N TYR A 146 5.00 10.99 5.90
CA TYR A 146 5.73 12.19 6.30
C TYR A 146 5.08 12.89 7.51
N TYR A 147 3.76 13.10 7.45
CA TYR A 147 3.00 13.65 8.57
C TYR A 147 3.14 12.81 9.84
N ASN A 148 2.99 11.48 9.71
CA ASN A 148 3.10 10.56 10.84
C ASN A 148 4.51 10.56 11.44
N THR A 149 5.55 10.65 10.62
CA THR A 149 6.94 10.73 11.08
C THR A 149 7.18 12.02 11.85
N ALA A 150 6.75 13.16 11.31
CA ALA A 150 6.90 14.45 11.96
C ALA A 150 6.14 14.52 13.30
N LEU A 151 4.92 13.97 13.32
CA LEU A 151 4.10 13.91 14.53
C LEU A 151 4.70 12.97 15.57
N GLY A 152 5.13 11.77 15.16
CA GLY A 152 5.76 10.81 16.08
C GLY A 152 7.04 11.34 16.71
N MET A 153 7.90 11.97 15.91
CA MET A 153 9.11 12.62 16.43
C MET A 153 8.78 13.76 17.40
N ALA A 154 7.77 14.59 17.10
CA ALA A 154 7.32 15.64 18.02
C ALA A 154 6.84 15.08 19.37
N GLN A 155 6.13 13.94 19.35
CA GLN A 155 5.68 13.27 20.57
C GLN A 155 6.86 12.72 21.39
N ILE A 156 7.85 12.09 20.75
CA ILE A 156 9.05 11.56 21.41
C ILE A 156 9.87 12.70 22.04
N LEU A 157 10.03 13.82 21.32
CA LEU A 157 10.76 14.99 21.76
C LEU A 157 9.93 15.91 22.70
N LYS A 158 8.67 15.54 22.99
CA LYS A 158 7.72 16.31 23.83
C LYS A 158 7.55 17.76 23.35
N LEU A 159 7.56 17.97 22.05
CA LEU A 159 7.34 19.30 21.46
C LEU A 159 5.86 19.65 21.48
N ARG A 160 5.54 20.95 21.60
CA ARG A 160 4.14 21.43 21.54
C ARG A 160 3.52 21.31 20.17
N THR A 161 4.33 21.30 19.12
CA THR A 161 3.89 21.20 17.72
C THR A 161 4.93 20.46 16.89
N TYR A 162 4.48 19.81 15.82
CA TYR A 162 5.33 19.11 14.86
C TYR A 162 5.95 20.04 13.80
N LEU A 163 5.44 21.29 13.68
CA LEU A 163 5.84 22.22 12.62
C LEU A 163 7.36 22.45 12.47
N PRO A 164 8.15 22.61 13.54
CA PRO A 164 9.60 22.79 13.41
C PRO A 164 10.31 21.58 12.80
N LEU A 165 9.72 20.38 12.91
CA LEU A 165 10.31 19.14 12.40
C LEU A 165 9.97 18.89 10.94
N VAL A 166 8.99 19.58 10.37
CA VAL A 166 8.55 19.38 8.99
C VAL A 166 9.72 19.55 8.03
N LEU A 167 10.42 20.66 8.06
CA LEU A 167 11.53 20.92 7.13
C LEU A 167 12.72 19.96 7.31
N PRO A 168 13.25 19.73 8.52
CA PRO A 168 14.36 18.80 8.73
C PRO A 168 14.03 17.36 8.29
N ILE A 169 12.86 16.85 8.62
CA ILE A 169 12.44 15.50 8.23
C ILE A 169 12.27 15.42 6.72
N GLY A 170 11.72 16.45 6.06
CA GLY A 170 11.60 16.49 4.62
C GLY A 170 12.94 16.41 3.91
N ILE A 171 13.94 17.17 4.39
CA ILE A 171 15.31 17.11 3.85
C ILE A 171 15.90 15.71 4.05
N LEU A 172 15.78 15.12 5.24
CA LEU A 172 16.26 13.77 5.51
C LEU A 172 15.60 12.73 4.59
N MET A 173 14.28 12.82 4.38
CA MET A 173 13.57 11.91 3.48
C MET A 173 14.07 12.02 2.03
N ILE A 174 14.32 13.25 1.54
CA ILE A 174 14.87 13.46 0.21
C ILE A 174 16.29 12.89 0.12
N CYS A 175 17.16 13.21 1.07
CA CYS A 175 18.54 12.71 1.07
C CYS A 175 18.56 11.17 1.11
N THR A 176 17.80 10.55 2.00
CA THR A 176 17.75 9.08 2.09
C THR A 176 17.18 8.45 0.84
N SER A 177 16.15 9.04 0.21
CA SER A 177 15.55 8.49 -1.00
C SER A 177 16.52 8.43 -2.20
N ILE A 178 17.49 9.35 -2.24
CA ILE A 178 18.50 9.41 -3.31
C ILE A 178 19.64 8.43 -3.04
N THR A 179 20.02 8.25 -1.76
CA THR A 179 21.23 7.51 -1.39
C THR A 179 20.98 6.07 -0.98
N GLN A 180 19.72 5.67 -0.75
CA GLN A 180 19.39 4.37 -0.16
C GLN A 180 19.61 3.20 -1.12
N PHE A 181 19.35 3.37 -2.40
CA PHE A 181 19.47 2.32 -3.42
C PHE A 181 20.18 2.85 -4.67
N GLU A 182 21.08 2.05 -5.24
CA GLU A 182 21.78 2.39 -6.46
C GLU A 182 20.89 2.22 -7.71
N ASN A 183 19.97 1.27 -7.65
CA ASN A 183 19.09 0.95 -8.77
C ASN A 183 17.76 0.31 -8.32
N VAL A 184 16.83 0.19 -9.27
CA VAL A 184 15.47 -0.33 -9.01
C VAL A 184 15.47 -1.82 -8.63
N PHE A 185 16.43 -2.60 -9.15
CA PHE A 185 16.50 -4.04 -8.85
C PHE A 185 16.95 -4.27 -7.40
N GLU A 186 17.88 -3.49 -6.91
CA GLU A 186 18.30 -3.50 -5.51
C GLU A 186 17.13 -3.15 -4.59
N TYR A 187 16.37 -2.11 -4.94
CA TYR A 187 15.14 -1.76 -4.23
C TYR A 187 14.12 -2.90 -4.23
N GLN A 188 13.89 -3.57 -5.36
CA GLN A 188 12.95 -4.70 -5.44
C GLN A 188 13.38 -5.87 -4.56
N HIS A 189 14.66 -6.24 -4.60
CA HIS A 189 15.21 -7.28 -3.74
C HIS A 189 15.08 -6.91 -2.25
N PHE A 190 15.46 -5.69 -1.88
CA PHE A 190 15.33 -5.21 -0.50
C PHE A 190 13.87 -5.20 -0.05
N SER A 191 12.96 -4.69 -0.87
CA SER A 191 11.54 -4.58 -0.56
C SER A 191 10.85 -5.95 -0.48
N GLY A 192 11.22 -6.90 -1.34
CA GLY A 192 10.61 -8.23 -1.39
C GLY A 192 11.13 -9.18 -0.32
N ASP A 193 12.43 -9.21 -0.09
CA ASP A 193 13.06 -10.25 0.75
C ASP A 193 13.47 -9.75 2.14
N ILE A 194 13.97 -8.52 2.24
CA ILE A 194 14.54 -7.99 3.48
C ILE A 194 13.51 -7.22 4.30
N THR A 195 12.76 -6.33 3.68
CA THR A 195 11.76 -5.49 4.38
C THR A 195 10.77 -6.32 5.22
N PRO A 196 10.20 -7.44 4.74
CA PRO A 196 9.27 -8.23 5.54
C PRO A 196 9.87 -8.75 6.83
N LEU A 197 11.16 -9.07 6.86
CA LEU A 197 11.81 -9.66 8.04
C LEU A 197 11.82 -8.71 9.24
N PHE A 198 12.02 -7.41 9.02
CA PHE A 198 11.98 -6.43 10.12
C PHE A 198 10.63 -5.72 10.24
N ALA A 199 9.86 -5.65 9.17
CA ALA A 199 8.56 -4.99 9.19
C ALA A 199 7.49 -5.83 9.93
N LEU A 200 7.45 -7.16 9.74
CA LEU A 200 6.51 -8.05 10.42
C LEU A 200 6.54 -7.93 11.95
N PRO A 201 7.70 -8.00 12.62
CA PRO A 201 7.75 -7.82 14.07
C PRO A 201 7.21 -6.47 14.53
N LEU A 202 7.46 -5.40 13.78
CA LEU A 202 6.99 -4.06 14.11
C LEU A 202 5.50 -3.89 13.83
N GLN A 203 5.04 -4.34 12.67
CA GLN A 203 3.66 -4.13 12.21
C GLN A 203 2.65 -5.03 12.94
N ILE A 204 3.04 -6.23 13.31
CA ILE A 204 2.19 -7.20 14.02
C ILE A 204 2.56 -7.26 15.50
N GLY A 205 3.84 -7.33 15.83
CA GLY A 205 4.33 -7.51 17.19
C GLY A 205 3.95 -6.35 18.11
N ILE A 206 4.18 -5.10 17.69
CA ILE A 206 3.85 -3.94 18.53
C ILE A 206 2.35 -3.84 18.84
N PRO A 207 1.41 -3.95 17.87
CA PRO A 207 -0.02 -3.96 18.16
C PRO A 207 -0.45 -5.10 19.08
N ILE A 208 0.05 -6.32 18.86
CA ILE A 208 -0.28 -7.46 19.73
C ILE A 208 0.24 -7.21 21.14
N LEU A 209 1.48 -6.76 21.29
CA LEU A 209 2.09 -6.47 22.59
C LEU A 209 1.31 -5.36 23.33
N SER A 210 0.89 -4.34 22.60
CA SER A 210 0.03 -3.26 23.15
C SER A 210 -1.31 -3.79 23.63
N LEU A 211 -1.95 -4.70 22.88
CA LEU A 211 -3.21 -5.34 23.28
C LEU A 211 -3.03 -6.22 24.54
N ILE A 212 -1.95 -6.99 24.61
CA ILE A 212 -1.63 -7.83 25.77
C ILE A 212 -1.43 -6.96 27.02
N ILE A 213 -0.62 -5.90 26.92
CA ILE A 213 -0.39 -4.97 28.03
C ILE A 213 -1.67 -4.29 28.46
N CYS A 214 -2.50 -3.86 27.52
CA CYS A 214 -3.80 -3.23 27.81
C CYS A 214 -4.74 -4.18 28.57
N LYS A 215 -4.73 -5.46 28.22
CA LYS A 215 -5.51 -6.51 28.88
C LYS A 215 -4.98 -6.83 30.28
N ILE A 216 -3.66 -6.92 30.46
CA ILE A 216 -3.03 -7.24 31.76
C ILE A 216 -3.20 -6.07 32.74
N ARG A 217 -3.08 -4.83 32.27
CA ARG A 217 -3.20 -3.64 33.12
C ARG A 217 -4.63 -3.23 33.45
N ASP A 218 -5.61 -3.97 32.96
CA ASP A 218 -7.05 -3.69 33.16
C ASP A 218 -7.38 -2.21 32.97
N LEU A 219 -6.80 -1.60 31.95
CA LEU A 219 -6.98 -0.18 31.65
C LEU A 219 -8.47 0.07 31.42
N PRO A 220 -9.07 1.06 32.12
CA PRO A 220 -10.50 1.28 32.07
C PRO A 220 -10.93 1.47 30.62
N LYS A 221 -11.88 0.65 30.18
CA LYS A 221 -12.64 0.93 28.97
C LYS A 221 -13.35 2.23 29.24
N LYS A 222 -12.82 3.35 28.74
CA LYS A 222 -13.57 4.61 28.77
C LYS A 222 -14.83 4.36 27.94
N GLU A 223 -15.94 4.25 28.65
CA GLU A 223 -17.29 4.23 28.10
C GLU A 223 -17.58 5.49 27.29
#